data_376e465c529de4886e6d5c870817b167
#
_entry.id   376e465c529de4886e6d5c870817b167
#
_cell.length_a   1.000
_cell.length_b   1.000
_cell.length_c   1.000
_cell.angle_alpha   90.00
_cell.angle_beta   90.00
_cell.angle_gamma   90.00
#
_symmetry.space_group_name_H-M   'P 1'
#
loop_
_entity.id
_entity.type
_entity.pdbx_description
1 polymer ?
#
loop_
_entity_poly.entity_id
_entity_poly.type
_entity_poly.pdbx_seq_one_letter_code
_entity_poly.pdbx_strand_id
1 'polypeptide(L)'
;MSSLSNKVAIVGVGATPQGKLPGSTPVSLATEAFRRALDDAGLQKGQIDGLLTMPGTTSPEGSLNYLRMGETLGIDPRYTGSMTMGGGTGGALIQNAALAIEAGMADYVACVFADTARTGNYRFNRSSGWGDPWGIWGMFGAAANSAIAASRHMALYGTTSRQLGEVAVACRRHASLNPDAVMRDPITIEDHQASRWIVEPFHLLDCCLISDGGVCVILTSAERARDLRQPVVKIAGLGQAYTTQNMEREDWWYVPHQKEALQRAYSMAGVGPKDIDVAQLYDNFSMSVLLWLEHGGFCGTGESGPFVEGGRIQLGGELPVNTAGGNLSESYMEGWLHIVEGVRQMRGACGPRQVEGANTCLVTGRGMTLNCSNAMVLQAG
;
A
#
# COMPACT_ATOMS: atom_id res chain seq x y z
N MET A 1 -10.99 -7.44 23.26
CA MET A 1 -10.93 -7.38 21.78
C MET A 1 -11.63 -6.10 21.32
N SER A 2 -11.11 -5.43 20.33
CA SER A 2 -11.77 -4.25 19.73
C SER A 2 -13.12 -4.64 19.12
N SER A 3 -14.10 -3.74 19.17
CA SER A 3 -15.43 -3.96 18.59
C SER A 3 -15.41 -4.17 17.06
N LEU A 4 -14.36 -3.74 16.36
CA LEU A 4 -14.22 -3.83 14.89
C LEU A 4 -13.63 -5.15 14.36
N SER A 5 -12.95 -5.93 15.22
CA SER A 5 -12.28 -7.17 14.75
C SER A 5 -13.28 -8.12 14.07
N ASN A 6 -12.99 -8.49 12.82
CA ASN A 6 -13.79 -9.43 12.03
C ASN A 6 -15.26 -9.03 11.76
N LYS A 7 -15.65 -7.77 11.99
CA LYS A 7 -17.01 -7.29 11.74
C LYS A 7 -17.23 -6.71 10.34
N VAL A 8 -16.17 -6.30 9.69
CA VAL A 8 -16.18 -5.73 8.35
C VAL A 8 -15.34 -6.59 7.41
N ALA A 9 -15.76 -6.68 6.17
CA ALA A 9 -15.09 -7.45 5.12
C ALA A 9 -14.90 -6.59 3.86
N ILE A 10 -13.83 -6.90 3.10
CA ILE A 10 -13.62 -6.40 1.76
C ILE A 10 -14.28 -7.38 0.80
N VAL A 11 -15.24 -6.88 0.01
CA VAL A 11 -16.09 -7.69 -0.84
C VAL A 11 -15.85 -7.47 -2.34
N GLY A 12 -15.29 -6.32 -2.71
CA GLY A 12 -14.97 -6.01 -4.10
C GLY A 12 -13.62 -5.32 -4.21
N VAL A 13 -12.83 -5.74 -5.19
CA VAL A 13 -11.57 -5.08 -5.57
C VAL A 13 -11.54 -4.89 -7.09
N GLY A 14 -11.18 -3.68 -7.52
CA GLY A 14 -11.07 -3.34 -8.93
C GLY A 14 -9.81 -2.51 -9.18
N ALA A 15 -8.99 -2.93 -10.14
CA ALA A 15 -7.84 -2.19 -10.62
C ALA A 15 -7.90 -2.08 -12.14
N THR A 16 -7.54 -0.91 -12.69
CA THR A 16 -7.39 -0.71 -14.13
C THR A 16 -6.06 -1.29 -14.62
N PRO A 17 -5.79 -1.38 -15.92
CA PRO A 17 -4.43 -1.44 -16.41
C PRO A 17 -3.58 -0.35 -15.78
N GLN A 18 -2.27 -0.59 -15.63
CA GLN A 18 -1.33 0.26 -14.91
C GLN A 18 -0.20 0.74 -15.83
N GLY A 19 0.49 1.80 -15.45
CA GLY A 19 1.72 2.23 -16.11
C GLY A 19 1.57 3.56 -16.86
N LYS A 20 1.76 3.59 -18.17
CA LYS A 20 1.60 4.79 -19.00
C LYS A 20 0.34 4.66 -19.83
N LEU A 21 -0.69 5.43 -19.51
CA LEU A 21 -2.05 5.35 -20.08
C LEU A 21 -2.44 6.67 -20.80
N PRO A 22 -1.89 6.96 -21.99
CA PRO A 22 -2.18 8.19 -22.72
C PRO A 22 -3.67 8.31 -23.02
N GLY A 23 -4.23 9.52 -22.84
CA GLY A 23 -5.66 9.79 -23.08
C GLY A 23 -6.57 9.45 -21.91
N SER A 24 -6.05 8.79 -20.87
CA SER A 24 -6.81 8.57 -19.61
C SER A 24 -6.81 9.82 -18.73
N THR A 25 -7.84 9.93 -17.91
CA THR A 25 -7.96 10.94 -16.85
C THR A 25 -8.13 10.23 -15.51
N PRO A 26 -7.81 10.88 -14.36
CA PRO A 26 -8.09 10.28 -13.05
C PRO A 26 -9.55 9.84 -12.91
N VAL A 27 -10.47 10.65 -13.44
CA VAL A 27 -11.91 10.36 -13.40
C VAL A 27 -12.26 9.11 -14.22
N SER A 28 -11.75 8.97 -15.45
CA SER A 28 -12.01 7.78 -16.27
C SER A 28 -11.46 6.50 -15.65
N LEU A 29 -10.25 6.59 -15.07
CA LEU A 29 -9.59 5.46 -14.39
C LEU A 29 -10.35 5.08 -13.11
N ALA A 30 -10.80 6.05 -12.32
CA ALA A 30 -11.60 5.82 -11.13
C ALA A 30 -12.94 5.13 -11.48
N THR A 31 -13.61 5.59 -12.54
CA THR A 31 -14.87 5.00 -13.02
C THR A 31 -14.68 3.55 -13.43
N GLU A 32 -13.65 3.25 -14.17
CA GLU A 32 -13.34 1.88 -14.59
C GLU A 32 -12.97 0.99 -13.40
N ALA A 33 -12.16 1.48 -12.44
CA ALA A 33 -11.83 0.75 -11.23
C ALA A 33 -13.07 0.44 -10.38
N PHE A 34 -13.96 1.43 -10.22
CA PHE A 34 -15.22 1.27 -9.51
C PHE A 34 -16.12 0.22 -10.17
N ARG A 35 -16.29 0.29 -11.50
CA ARG A 35 -17.06 -0.71 -12.24
C ARG A 35 -16.49 -2.12 -12.02
N ARG A 36 -15.17 -2.29 -12.12
CA ARG A 36 -14.51 -3.58 -11.89
C ARG A 36 -14.72 -4.10 -10.47
N ALA A 37 -14.69 -3.22 -9.47
CA ALA A 37 -14.94 -3.61 -8.08
C ALA A 37 -16.41 -4.02 -7.85
N LEU A 38 -17.38 -3.38 -8.50
CA LEU A 38 -18.78 -3.78 -8.49
C LEU A 38 -18.96 -5.16 -9.14
N ASP A 39 -18.35 -5.36 -10.32
CA ASP A 39 -18.41 -6.64 -11.04
C ASP A 39 -17.77 -7.77 -10.21
N ASP A 40 -16.66 -7.51 -9.53
CA ASP A 40 -15.99 -8.44 -8.63
C ASP A 40 -16.89 -8.85 -7.46
N ALA A 41 -17.52 -7.88 -6.79
CA ALA A 41 -18.41 -8.11 -5.67
C ALA A 41 -19.77 -8.70 -6.07
N GLY A 42 -20.18 -8.57 -7.34
CA GLY A 42 -21.54 -8.87 -7.81
C GLY A 42 -22.58 -7.85 -7.36
N LEU A 43 -22.17 -6.61 -7.14
CA LEU A 43 -23.01 -5.51 -6.67
C LEU A 43 -23.45 -4.60 -7.81
N GLN A 44 -24.60 -3.94 -7.62
CA GLN A 44 -25.08 -2.85 -8.47
C GLN A 44 -24.68 -1.50 -7.86
N LYS A 45 -24.41 -0.50 -8.69
CA LYS A 45 -23.99 0.83 -8.22
C LYS A 45 -24.97 1.48 -7.24
N GLY A 46 -26.27 1.24 -7.39
CA GLY A 46 -27.31 1.76 -6.50
C GLY A 46 -27.30 1.20 -5.07
N GLN A 47 -26.49 0.17 -4.81
CA GLN A 47 -26.31 -0.38 -3.48
C GLN A 47 -25.18 0.34 -2.72
N ILE A 48 -24.34 1.12 -3.42
CA ILE A 48 -23.24 1.86 -2.80
C ILE A 48 -23.79 3.14 -2.18
N ASP A 49 -23.74 3.22 -0.88
CA ASP A 49 -24.25 4.32 -0.07
C ASP A 49 -23.16 5.04 0.76
N GLY A 50 -21.91 4.62 0.59
CA GLY A 50 -20.73 5.30 1.10
C GLY A 50 -19.67 5.46 0.02
N LEU A 51 -19.02 6.65 -0.05
CA LEU A 51 -17.95 6.97 -0.99
C LEU A 51 -16.81 7.70 -0.29
N LEU A 52 -15.66 7.07 -0.23
CA LEU A 52 -14.43 7.70 0.28
C LEU A 52 -13.39 7.78 -0.84
N THR A 53 -12.76 8.93 -1.01
CA THR A 53 -11.85 9.15 -2.13
C THR A 53 -10.49 9.69 -1.69
N MET A 54 -9.47 9.31 -2.44
CA MET A 54 -8.16 9.93 -2.40
C MET A 54 -7.97 10.71 -3.71
N PRO A 55 -7.75 12.04 -3.66
CA PRO A 55 -7.41 12.80 -4.86
C PRO A 55 -6.02 12.39 -5.36
N GLY A 56 -5.92 12.17 -6.67
CA GLY A 56 -4.63 11.94 -7.35
C GLY A 56 -3.78 13.23 -7.40
N THR A 57 -2.49 13.07 -7.65
CA THR A 57 -1.55 14.20 -7.79
C THR A 57 -1.90 15.13 -8.96
N THR A 58 -2.64 14.61 -9.91
CA THR A 58 -3.13 15.34 -11.11
C THR A 58 -4.61 15.73 -11.03
N SER A 59 -5.27 15.46 -9.90
CA SER A 59 -6.68 15.83 -9.68
C SER A 59 -6.82 17.29 -9.30
N PRO A 60 -7.47 18.12 -10.10
CA PRO A 60 -7.59 19.56 -9.84
C PRO A 60 -8.55 19.88 -8.68
N GLU A 61 -9.44 18.96 -8.32
CA GLU A 61 -10.50 19.17 -7.33
C GLU A 61 -9.98 19.13 -5.89
N GLY A 62 -8.78 18.57 -5.65
CA GLY A 62 -8.20 18.46 -4.31
C GLY A 62 -9.17 17.81 -3.31
N SER A 63 -9.46 18.50 -2.19
CA SER A 63 -10.35 18.00 -1.13
C SER A 63 -11.81 17.81 -1.56
N LEU A 64 -12.24 18.40 -2.66
CA LEU A 64 -13.60 18.23 -3.23
C LEU A 64 -13.70 17.04 -4.17
N ASN A 65 -12.67 16.21 -4.26
CA ASN A 65 -12.64 15.04 -5.14
C ASN A 65 -13.84 14.11 -4.93
N TYR A 66 -14.35 13.98 -3.71
CA TYR A 66 -15.54 13.17 -3.41
C TYR A 66 -16.79 13.64 -4.16
N LEU A 67 -16.99 14.96 -4.32
CA LEU A 67 -18.11 15.51 -5.08
C LEU A 67 -18.00 15.12 -6.56
N ARG A 68 -16.84 15.41 -7.14
CA ARG A 68 -16.58 15.08 -8.55
C ARG A 68 -16.73 13.59 -8.83
N MET A 69 -16.26 12.73 -7.92
CA MET A 69 -16.43 11.30 -8.03
C MET A 69 -17.90 10.88 -7.91
N GLY A 70 -18.63 11.38 -6.91
CA GLY A 70 -20.07 11.08 -6.75
C GLY A 70 -20.88 11.43 -7.99
N GLU A 71 -20.69 12.63 -8.54
CA GLU A 71 -21.33 13.06 -9.79
C GLU A 71 -20.99 12.14 -10.96
N THR A 72 -19.69 11.81 -11.12
CA THR A 72 -19.24 11.00 -12.26
C THR A 72 -19.71 9.56 -12.16
N LEU A 73 -19.65 8.95 -10.98
CA LEU A 73 -20.12 7.60 -10.74
C LEU A 73 -21.64 7.50 -10.74
N GLY A 74 -22.34 8.63 -10.64
CA GLY A 74 -23.81 8.70 -10.59
C GLY A 74 -24.35 8.01 -9.36
N ILE A 75 -23.74 8.28 -8.20
CA ILE A 75 -24.17 7.80 -6.87
C ILE A 75 -24.40 8.98 -5.95
N ASP A 76 -25.33 8.85 -5.02
CA ASP A 76 -25.65 9.85 -3.99
C ASP A 76 -25.45 9.22 -2.60
N PRO A 77 -24.18 9.19 -2.10
CA PRO A 77 -23.87 8.49 -0.89
C PRO A 77 -24.31 9.26 0.36
N ARG A 78 -24.84 8.54 1.37
CA ARG A 78 -25.12 9.13 2.71
C ARG A 78 -23.88 9.33 3.57
N TYR A 79 -22.74 8.70 3.22
CA TYR A 79 -21.46 8.88 3.89
C TYR A 79 -20.37 9.13 2.86
N THR A 80 -19.70 10.28 2.93
CA THR A 80 -18.68 10.62 1.94
C THR A 80 -17.58 11.52 2.49
N GLY A 81 -16.44 11.52 1.83
CA GLY A 81 -15.29 12.39 2.13
C GLY A 81 -14.08 12.12 1.27
N SER A 82 -13.13 13.04 1.34
CA SER A 82 -11.80 12.89 0.72
C SER A 82 -10.71 13.02 1.77
N MET A 83 -9.64 12.24 1.59
CA MET A 83 -8.46 12.27 2.47
C MET A 83 -7.20 12.07 1.64
N THR A 84 -6.11 12.70 2.07
CA THR A 84 -4.78 12.49 1.50
C THR A 84 -3.72 12.41 2.61
N MET A 85 -2.99 11.30 2.62
CA MET A 85 -1.91 10.98 3.55
C MET A 85 -0.78 10.24 2.80
N GLY A 86 -0.62 10.52 1.49
CA GLY A 86 0.27 9.75 0.63
C GLY A 86 -0.04 8.26 0.67
N GLY A 87 0.97 7.41 0.65
CA GLY A 87 0.80 5.95 0.67
C GLY A 87 0.18 5.35 1.94
N GLY A 88 -0.15 6.17 2.94
CA GLY A 88 -0.98 5.78 4.09
C GLY A 88 -2.48 5.95 3.86
N THR A 89 -2.90 6.59 2.77
CA THR A 89 -4.30 6.96 2.55
C THR A 89 -5.21 5.76 2.39
N GLY A 90 -4.80 4.74 1.64
CA GLY A 90 -5.62 3.56 1.39
C GLY A 90 -6.08 2.88 2.69
N GLY A 91 -5.12 2.60 3.59
CA GLY A 91 -5.43 2.00 4.89
C GLY A 91 -6.28 2.92 5.78
N ALA A 92 -6.04 4.25 5.74
CA ALA A 92 -6.84 5.21 6.49
C ALA A 92 -8.30 5.28 6.00
N LEU A 93 -8.53 5.26 4.69
CA LEU A 93 -9.88 5.24 4.11
C LEU A 93 -10.62 3.93 4.43
N ILE A 94 -9.92 2.79 4.38
CA ILE A 94 -10.49 1.49 4.78
C ILE A 94 -10.88 1.51 6.26
N GLN A 95 -10.06 2.07 7.13
CA GLN A 95 -10.40 2.21 8.55
C GLN A 95 -11.63 3.10 8.74
N ASN A 96 -11.73 4.24 8.04
CA ASN A 96 -12.90 5.11 8.09
C ASN A 96 -14.15 4.42 7.55
N ALA A 97 -14.04 3.66 6.46
CA ALA A 97 -15.14 2.85 5.91
C ALA A 97 -15.61 1.80 6.93
N ALA A 98 -14.68 1.11 7.59
CA ALA A 98 -15.01 0.11 8.60
C ALA A 98 -15.74 0.72 9.81
N LEU A 99 -15.30 1.90 10.26
CA LEU A 99 -15.98 2.65 11.33
C LEU A 99 -17.39 3.10 10.92
N ALA A 100 -17.55 3.61 9.69
CA ALA A 100 -18.84 4.04 9.18
C ALA A 100 -19.84 2.88 9.06
N ILE A 101 -19.39 1.72 8.58
CA ILE A 101 -20.22 0.51 8.47
C ILE A 101 -20.64 0.02 9.87
N GLU A 102 -19.72 -0.09 10.80
CA GLU A 102 -20.01 -0.55 12.17
C GLU A 102 -20.94 0.42 12.92
N ALA A 103 -20.84 1.72 12.65
CA ALA A 103 -21.72 2.75 13.20
C ALA A 103 -23.07 2.84 12.47
N GLY A 104 -23.34 2.05 11.43
CA GLY A 104 -24.57 2.09 10.65
C GLY A 104 -24.75 3.34 9.78
N MET A 105 -23.66 4.08 9.53
CA MET A 105 -23.67 5.29 8.69
C MET A 105 -23.72 4.96 7.21
N ALA A 106 -23.24 3.78 6.80
CA ALA A 106 -23.33 3.23 5.47
C ALA A 106 -23.34 1.71 5.50
N ASP A 107 -23.92 1.08 4.49
CA ASP A 107 -24.00 -0.38 4.33
C ASP A 107 -22.91 -0.91 3.40
N TYR A 108 -22.65 -0.20 2.29
CA TYR A 108 -21.61 -0.52 1.31
C TYR A 108 -20.77 0.73 1.00
N VAL A 109 -19.51 0.70 1.36
CA VAL A 109 -18.58 1.83 1.18
C VAL A 109 -17.57 1.52 0.09
N ALA A 110 -17.55 2.34 -0.96
CA ALA A 110 -16.50 2.32 -1.97
C ALA A 110 -15.37 3.29 -1.59
N CYS A 111 -14.13 2.78 -1.54
CA CYS A 111 -12.92 3.56 -1.39
C CYS A 111 -12.21 3.64 -2.75
N VAL A 112 -12.00 4.84 -3.30
CA VAL A 112 -11.55 5.04 -4.68
C VAL A 112 -10.32 5.92 -4.74
N PHE A 113 -9.33 5.49 -5.54
CA PHE A 113 -8.15 6.26 -5.90
C PHE A 113 -7.85 6.10 -7.40
N ALA A 114 -7.47 7.19 -8.05
CA ALA A 114 -6.92 7.15 -9.39
C ALA A 114 -6.00 8.34 -9.63
N ASP A 115 -4.98 8.12 -10.45
CA ASP A 115 -4.02 9.16 -10.82
C ASP A 115 -3.49 8.95 -12.25
N THR A 116 -3.04 10.04 -12.85
CA THR A 116 -2.31 10.05 -14.13
C THR A 116 -0.91 10.68 -13.96
N ALA A 117 -0.24 10.33 -12.86
CA ALA A 117 1.06 10.89 -12.49
C ALA A 117 2.14 10.68 -13.56
N ARG A 118 2.11 9.53 -14.25
CA ARG A 118 3.07 9.19 -15.31
C ARG A 118 2.87 10.02 -16.57
N THR A 119 1.67 10.08 -17.09
CA THR A 119 1.34 10.87 -18.30
C THR A 119 1.26 12.36 -18.01
N GLY A 120 0.85 12.75 -16.79
CA GLY A 120 0.88 14.11 -16.27
C GLY A 120 2.30 14.63 -15.97
N ASN A 121 3.32 13.77 -16.14
CA ASN A 121 4.72 14.10 -15.88
C ASN A 121 4.94 14.69 -14.46
N TYR A 122 4.24 14.14 -13.47
CA TYR A 122 4.38 14.54 -12.08
C TYR A 122 5.77 14.15 -11.54
N ARG A 123 6.36 15.02 -10.76
CA ARG A 123 7.70 14.81 -10.18
C ARG A 123 7.63 14.81 -8.66
N PHE A 124 7.87 13.66 -8.07
CA PHE A 124 7.90 13.46 -6.61
C PHE A 124 9.16 14.03 -5.92
N ASN A 125 10.11 14.57 -6.68
CA ASN A 125 11.36 15.16 -6.17
C ASN A 125 11.32 16.69 -6.06
N ARG A 126 10.15 17.29 -6.04
CA ARG A 126 10.01 18.73 -5.82
C ARG A 126 10.11 19.02 -4.32
N SER A 127 10.79 20.12 -3.98
CA SER A 127 10.62 20.75 -2.67
C SER A 127 9.14 21.08 -2.48
N SER A 128 8.58 20.77 -1.33
CA SER A 128 7.19 21.08 -1.01
C SER A 128 6.92 22.59 -0.93
N GLY A 129 7.94 23.43 -1.09
CA GLY A 129 7.85 24.89 -1.05
C GLY A 129 7.67 25.40 0.37
N TRP A 130 6.50 25.90 0.68
CA TRP A 130 6.18 26.43 2.01
C TRP A 130 6.29 25.36 3.11
N GLY A 131 7.17 25.60 4.09
CA GLY A 131 7.29 24.77 5.29
C GLY A 131 8.22 23.57 5.18
N ASP A 132 9.01 23.45 4.10
CA ASP A 132 10.10 22.46 4.03
C ASP A 132 11.45 23.10 4.40
N PRO A 133 11.85 23.11 5.69
CA PRO A 133 13.09 23.75 6.13
C PRO A 133 14.32 23.03 5.59
N TRP A 134 14.19 21.79 5.10
CA TRP A 134 15.28 20.96 4.62
C TRP A 134 15.57 21.17 3.13
N GLY A 135 14.64 21.76 2.40
CA GLY A 135 14.83 22.08 0.99
C GLY A 135 16.02 23.01 0.71
N ILE A 136 16.35 23.92 1.65
CA ILE A 136 17.54 24.79 1.56
C ILE A 136 18.87 24.00 1.61
N TRP A 137 18.84 22.79 2.15
CA TRP A 137 19.99 21.87 2.24
C TRP A 137 20.03 20.86 1.10
N GLY A 138 19.18 21.01 0.09
CA GLY A 138 19.10 20.06 -1.03
C GLY A 138 18.34 18.77 -0.73
N MET A 139 17.61 18.69 0.38
CA MET A 139 16.83 17.53 0.76
C MET A 139 15.45 17.59 0.09
N PHE A 140 15.38 17.10 -1.15
CA PHE A 140 14.18 17.21 -1.98
C PHE A 140 13.38 15.91 -2.01
N GLY A 141 12.14 15.97 -1.48
CA GLY A 141 11.15 14.92 -1.60
C GLY A 141 11.46 13.64 -0.82
N ALA A 142 10.61 12.63 -1.03
CA ALA A 142 10.64 11.38 -0.28
C ALA A 142 11.93 10.57 -0.47
N ALA A 143 12.58 10.66 -1.64
CA ALA A 143 13.80 9.91 -1.93
C ALA A 143 14.97 10.36 -1.03
N ALA A 144 15.18 11.68 -0.89
CA ALA A 144 16.25 12.21 -0.06
C ALA A 144 16.05 11.84 1.43
N ASN A 145 14.85 12.01 1.96
CA ASN A 145 14.53 11.64 3.34
C ASN A 145 14.74 10.15 3.61
N SER A 146 14.28 9.28 2.69
CA SER A 146 14.45 7.84 2.81
C SER A 146 15.92 7.41 2.64
N ALA A 147 16.71 8.13 1.82
CA ALA A 147 18.13 7.86 1.64
C ALA A 147 18.93 8.17 2.91
N ILE A 148 18.61 9.27 3.61
CA ILE A 148 19.22 9.58 4.92
C ILE A 148 18.90 8.47 5.93
N ALA A 149 17.64 8.02 5.98
CA ALA A 149 17.24 6.91 6.83
C ALA A 149 18.01 5.62 6.50
N ALA A 150 18.16 5.29 5.21
CA ALA A 150 18.95 4.14 4.77
C ALA A 150 20.42 4.27 5.13
N SER A 151 21.03 5.43 4.88
CA SER A 151 22.45 5.70 5.25
C SER A 151 22.68 5.54 6.75
N ARG A 152 21.73 6.01 7.57
CA ARG A 152 21.83 5.86 9.03
C ARG A 152 21.73 4.38 9.44
N HIS A 153 20.82 3.64 8.86
CA HIS A 153 20.66 2.21 9.11
C HIS A 153 21.91 1.42 8.69
N MET A 154 22.45 1.73 7.51
CA MET A 154 23.72 1.14 7.04
C MET A 154 24.90 1.43 8.01
N ALA A 155 25.01 2.67 8.48
CA ALA A 155 26.07 3.07 9.40
C ALA A 155 25.95 2.38 10.76
N LEU A 156 24.75 2.15 11.28
CA LEU A 156 24.56 1.57 12.60
C LEU A 156 24.58 0.03 12.59
N TYR A 157 24.06 -0.59 11.54
CA TYR A 157 23.82 -2.03 11.53
C TYR A 157 24.54 -2.78 10.41
N GLY A 158 25.28 -2.07 9.56
CA GLY A 158 26.05 -2.69 8.49
C GLY A 158 25.22 -3.17 7.30
N THR A 159 23.94 -2.77 7.18
CA THR A 159 23.12 -3.05 6.00
C THR A 159 23.81 -2.59 4.73
N THR A 160 23.74 -3.38 3.69
CA THR A 160 24.46 -3.14 2.43
C THR A 160 23.50 -2.79 1.29
N SER A 161 24.03 -2.13 0.24
CA SER A 161 23.27 -1.88 -1.00
C SER A 161 22.85 -3.20 -1.68
N ARG A 162 23.61 -4.27 -1.55
CA ARG A 162 23.22 -5.59 -2.07
C ARG A 162 21.98 -6.14 -1.37
N GLN A 163 21.85 -5.95 -0.06
CA GLN A 163 20.67 -6.35 0.69
C GLN A 163 19.42 -5.51 0.31
N LEU A 164 19.60 -4.23 -0.02
CA LEU A 164 18.52 -3.46 -0.67
C LEU A 164 18.13 -4.06 -2.02
N GLY A 165 19.11 -4.50 -2.80
CA GLY A 165 18.91 -5.20 -4.07
C GLY A 165 18.11 -6.49 -3.94
N GLU A 166 18.25 -7.27 -2.86
CA GLU A 166 17.46 -8.48 -2.61
C GLU A 166 15.96 -8.18 -2.60
N VAL A 167 15.56 -7.05 -2.01
CA VAL A 167 14.15 -6.61 -2.03
C VAL A 167 13.68 -6.33 -3.46
N ALA A 168 14.48 -5.59 -4.23
CA ALA A 168 14.13 -5.25 -5.61
C ALA A 168 14.03 -6.52 -6.51
N VAL A 169 14.96 -7.44 -6.36
CA VAL A 169 14.97 -8.73 -7.08
C VAL A 169 13.76 -9.58 -6.71
N ALA A 170 13.43 -9.70 -5.42
CA ALA A 170 12.25 -10.44 -4.96
C ALA A 170 10.96 -9.85 -5.55
N CYS A 171 10.75 -8.53 -5.44
CA CYS A 171 9.59 -7.85 -6.03
C CYS A 171 9.51 -8.08 -7.54
N ARG A 172 10.64 -7.97 -8.28
CA ARG A 172 10.66 -8.19 -9.73
C ARG A 172 10.36 -9.65 -10.10
N ARG A 173 10.86 -10.61 -9.34
CA ARG A 173 10.53 -12.02 -9.53
C ARG A 173 9.04 -12.28 -9.36
N HIS A 174 8.41 -11.70 -8.34
CA HIS A 174 6.96 -11.79 -8.15
C HIS A 174 6.19 -11.11 -9.28
N ALA A 175 6.60 -9.92 -9.69
CA ALA A 175 6.02 -9.19 -10.82
C ALA A 175 6.08 -9.97 -12.14
N SER A 176 7.13 -10.78 -12.37
CA SER A 176 7.23 -11.61 -13.60
C SER A 176 6.10 -12.64 -13.71
N LEU A 177 5.52 -13.03 -12.58
CA LEU A 177 4.37 -13.93 -12.50
C LEU A 177 3.02 -13.19 -12.53
N ASN A 178 3.04 -11.85 -12.48
CA ASN A 178 1.84 -11.01 -12.49
C ASN A 178 1.60 -10.42 -13.87
N PRO A 179 0.54 -10.83 -14.61
CA PRO A 179 0.25 -10.29 -15.94
C PRO A 179 -0.07 -8.80 -15.92
N ASP A 180 -0.53 -8.25 -14.78
CA ASP A 180 -0.92 -6.84 -14.63
C ASP A 180 0.26 -5.93 -14.21
N ALA A 181 1.42 -6.50 -13.89
CA ALA A 181 2.59 -5.73 -13.47
C ALA A 181 3.26 -4.98 -14.63
N VAL A 182 3.70 -3.76 -14.34
CA VAL A 182 4.35 -2.86 -15.31
C VAL A 182 5.76 -3.34 -15.67
N MET A 183 6.53 -3.81 -14.67
CA MET A 183 7.92 -4.26 -14.84
C MET A 183 8.01 -5.76 -14.58
N ARG A 184 8.08 -6.56 -15.66
CA ARG A 184 8.00 -8.02 -15.59
C ARG A 184 9.29 -8.76 -15.91
N ASP A 185 10.23 -8.10 -16.55
CA ASP A 185 11.50 -8.75 -16.93
C ASP A 185 12.33 -8.98 -15.66
N PRO A 186 12.73 -10.23 -15.35
CA PRO A 186 13.54 -10.54 -14.18
C PRO A 186 14.84 -9.71 -14.15
N ILE A 187 15.31 -9.43 -12.96
CA ILE A 187 16.58 -8.74 -12.71
C ILE A 187 17.45 -9.54 -11.74
N THR A 188 18.76 -9.30 -11.79
CA THR A 188 19.74 -9.85 -10.85
C THR A 188 20.20 -8.79 -9.85
N ILE A 189 20.95 -9.20 -8.84
CA ILE A 189 21.63 -8.27 -7.92
C ILE A 189 22.65 -7.40 -8.69
N GLU A 190 23.30 -7.97 -9.69
CA GLU A 190 24.27 -7.25 -10.55
C GLU A 190 23.58 -6.16 -11.37
N ASP A 191 22.37 -6.42 -11.91
CA ASP A 191 21.55 -5.42 -12.58
C ASP A 191 21.16 -4.28 -11.62
N HIS A 192 20.79 -4.62 -10.39
CA HIS A 192 20.50 -3.61 -9.36
C HIS A 192 21.73 -2.74 -9.10
N GLN A 193 22.90 -3.34 -8.83
CA GLN A 193 24.13 -2.63 -8.52
C GLN A 193 24.65 -1.80 -9.70
N ALA A 194 24.39 -2.22 -10.94
CA ALA A 194 24.76 -1.49 -12.14
C ALA A 194 23.77 -0.37 -12.49
N SER A 195 22.59 -0.36 -11.91
CA SER A 195 21.59 0.66 -12.19
C SER A 195 22.04 2.04 -11.67
N ARG A 196 21.63 3.12 -12.36
CA ARG A 196 22.08 4.47 -11.99
C ARG A 196 21.65 4.89 -10.59
N TRP A 197 22.44 5.73 -9.96
CA TRP A 197 22.07 6.40 -8.71
C TRP A 197 20.91 7.38 -8.91
N ILE A 198 19.96 7.36 -7.96
CA ILE A 198 18.93 8.39 -7.83
C ILE A 198 19.32 9.38 -6.74
N VAL A 199 19.63 8.87 -5.57
CA VAL A 199 20.21 9.56 -4.42
C VAL A 199 20.90 8.51 -3.55
N GLU A 200 22.19 8.61 -3.36
CA GLU A 200 22.95 7.61 -2.60
C GLU A 200 22.37 7.43 -1.18
N PRO A 201 22.11 6.17 -0.70
CA PRO A 201 22.54 4.89 -1.25
C PRO A 201 21.54 4.22 -2.22
N PHE A 202 20.55 4.93 -2.75
CA PHE A 202 19.52 4.33 -3.61
C PHE A 202 19.89 4.37 -5.09
N HIS A 203 19.89 3.19 -5.70
CA HIS A 203 19.87 2.99 -7.13
C HIS A 203 18.44 3.19 -7.70
N LEU A 204 18.33 3.24 -9.01
CA LEU A 204 17.03 3.33 -9.69
C LEU A 204 16.08 2.20 -9.29
N LEU A 205 16.60 0.99 -9.13
CA LEU A 205 15.81 -0.19 -8.82
C LEU A 205 15.41 -0.28 -7.34
N ASP A 206 15.93 0.60 -6.47
CA ASP A 206 15.44 0.79 -5.11
C ASP A 206 14.21 1.67 -5.00
N CYS A 207 13.86 2.37 -6.09
CA CYS A 207 12.80 3.38 -6.10
C CYS A 207 11.54 2.85 -6.77
N CYS A 208 10.38 3.17 -6.18
CA CYS A 208 9.08 2.83 -6.76
C CYS A 208 8.87 3.45 -8.14
N LEU A 209 7.95 2.87 -8.89
CA LEU A 209 7.53 3.35 -10.19
C LEU A 209 6.77 4.69 -10.08
N ILE A 210 6.52 5.32 -11.21
CA ILE A 210 5.53 6.37 -11.39
C ILE A 210 4.54 5.85 -12.43
N SER A 211 3.26 5.77 -12.07
CA SER A 211 2.25 5.11 -12.88
C SER A 211 0.98 5.93 -13.02
N ASP A 212 0.24 5.65 -14.08
CA ASP A 212 -1.16 5.98 -14.20
C ASP A 212 -1.96 4.73 -13.83
N GLY A 213 -3.13 4.91 -13.24
CA GLY A 213 -4.01 3.82 -12.88
C GLY A 213 -5.17 4.26 -11.99
N GLY A 214 -6.07 3.32 -11.72
CA GLY A 214 -7.17 3.48 -10.80
C GLY A 214 -7.38 2.22 -9.97
N VAL A 215 -7.79 2.38 -8.73
CA VAL A 215 -8.09 1.28 -7.80
C VAL A 215 -9.36 1.63 -7.03
N CYS A 216 -10.23 0.63 -6.85
CA CYS A 216 -11.41 0.72 -5.99
C CYS A 216 -11.49 -0.51 -5.09
N VAL A 217 -11.83 -0.28 -3.82
CA VAL A 217 -12.06 -1.32 -2.81
C VAL A 217 -13.44 -1.09 -2.21
N ILE A 218 -14.30 -2.12 -2.18
CA ILE A 218 -15.65 -2.05 -1.61
C ILE A 218 -15.71 -2.87 -0.33
N LEU A 219 -16.25 -2.26 0.72
CA LEU A 219 -16.43 -2.85 2.04
C LEU A 219 -17.89 -2.94 2.41
N THR A 220 -18.21 -3.94 3.24
CA THR A 220 -19.50 -4.07 3.92
C THR A 220 -19.34 -4.82 5.23
N SER A 221 -20.42 -5.05 5.99
CA SER A 221 -20.35 -5.90 7.19
C SER A 221 -19.99 -7.34 6.82
N ALA A 222 -19.26 -8.03 7.71
CA ALA A 222 -18.93 -9.44 7.50
C ALA A 222 -20.17 -10.34 7.39
N GLU A 223 -21.31 -9.92 7.95
CA GLU A 223 -22.59 -10.60 7.83
C GLU A 223 -23.11 -10.53 6.39
N ARG A 224 -23.22 -9.32 5.81
CA ARG A 224 -23.68 -9.13 4.42
C ARG A 224 -22.72 -9.75 3.40
N ALA A 225 -21.43 -9.79 3.71
CA ALA A 225 -20.40 -10.34 2.83
C ALA A 225 -20.62 -11.82 2.50
N ARG A 226 -21.29 -12.59 3.38
CA ARG A 226 -21.55 -14.03 3.19
C ARG A 226 -22.49 -14.31 2.01
N ASP A 227 -23.34 -13.35 1.67
CA ASP A 227 -24.35 -13.48 0.62
C ASP A 227 -23.83 -12.97 -0.73
N LEU A 228 -22.58 -12.52 -0.80
CA LEU A 228 -21.97 -11.97 -2.01
C LEU A 228 -21.14 -13.01 -2.76
N ARG A 229 -20.76 -12.65 -3.99
CA ARG A 229 -20.11 -13.55 -4.96
C ARG A 229 -18.77 -14.12 -4.50
N GLN A 230 -17.94 -13.29 -3.85
CA GLN A 230 -16.56 -13.63 -3.57
C GLN A 230 -16.39 -14.29 -2.18
N PRO A 231 -15.37 -15.12 -2.00
CA PRO A 231 -14.96 -15.56 -0.67
C PRO A 231 -14.76 -14.37 0.27
N VAL A 232 -15.26 -14.49 1.48
CA VAL A 232 -15.21 -13.41 2.47
C VAL A 232 -13.75 -13.14 2.88
N VAL A 233 -13.33 -11.90 2.82
CA VAL A 233 -12.02 -11.46 3.35
C VAL A 233 -12.28 -10.47 4.47
N LYS A 234 -12.07 -10.93 5.70
CA LYS A 234 -12.35 -10.14 6.91
C LYS A 234 -11.20 -9.20 7.24
N ILE A 235 -11.53 -8.03 7.74
CA ILE A 235 -10.59 -7.12 8.38
C ILE A 235 -10.49 -7.54 9.85
N ALA A 236 -9.45 -8.31 10.19
CA ALA A 236 -9.24 -8.80 11.53
C ALA A 236 -8.62 -7.75 12.44
N GLY A 237 -7.74 -6.91 11.90
CA GLY A 237 -7.08 -5.87 12.66
C GLY A 237 -6.73 -4.64 11.86
N LEU A 238 -6.79 -3.49 12.51
CA LEU A 238 -6.44 -2.18 11.96
C LEU A 238 -5.59 -1.41 12.97
N GLY A 239 -4.57 -0.73 12.48
CA GLY A 239 -3.74 0.15 13.28
C GLY A 239 -3.24 1.34 12.48
N GLN A 240 -3.26 2.51 13.10
CA GLN A 240 -2.69 3.73 12.56
C GLN A 240 -1.85 4.43 13.63
N ALA A 241 -0.78 5.06 13.20
CA ALA A 241 0.03 5.93 14.02
C ALA A 241 0.63 7.06 13.19
N TYR A 242 0.79 8.21 13.78
CA TYR A 242 1.26 9.44 13.15
C TYR A 242 2.29 10.14 14.02
N THR A 243 3.10 10.97 13.40
CA THR A 243 3.88 11.99 14.10
C THR A 243 3.78 13.32 13.38
N THR A 244 3.64 14.39 14.14
CA THR A 244 3.66 15.76 13.61
C THR A 244 5.01 16.45 13.84
N GLN A 245 5.91 15.80 14.59
CA GLN A 245 7.22 16.32 14.98
C GLN A 245 8.36 15.45 14.45
N ASN A 246 8.17 14.85 13.29
CA ASN A 246 9.07 13.85 12.75
C ASN A 246 10.52 14.34 12.65
N MET A 247 10.73 15.54 12.08
CA MET A 247 12.07 16.06 11.81
C MET A 247 12.81 16.55 13.07
N GLU A 248 12.13 16.71 14.18
CA GLU A 248 12.69 17.14 15.46
C GLU A 248 13.07 15.97 16.37
N ARG A 249 12.66 14.75 15.99
CA ARG A 249 12.97 13.54 16.77
C ARG A 249 14.33 12.97 16.36
N GLU A 250 15.12 12.56 17.34
CA GLU A 250 16.40 11.90 17.11
C GLU A 250 16.25 10.57 16.33
N ASP A 251 15.15 9.85 16.57
CA ASP A 251 14.83 8.55 15.98
C ASP A 251 13.94 8.60 14.74
N TRP A 252 13.69 9.79 14.16
CA TRP A 252 12.76 9.98 13.04
C TRP A 252 13.05 9.07 11.83
N TRP A 253 14.33 8.84 11.55
CA TRP A 253 14.82 8.02 10.44
C TRP A 253 14.39 6.55 10.55
N TYR A 254 14.18 6.07 11.78
CA TYR A 254 13.75 4.69 12.07
C TYR A 254 12.21 4.53 12.03
N VAL A 255 11.46 5.62 11.91
CA VAL A 255 9.99 5.62 11.79
C VAL A 255 9.29 4.84 12.91
N PRO A 256 9.53 5.17 14.19
CA PRO A 256 9.11 4.32 15.32
C PRO A 256 7.61 4.12 15.44
N HIS A 257 6.79 5.02 14.90
CA HIS A 257 5.33 4.90 14.88
C HIS A 257 4.81 3.75 13.96
N GLN A 258 5.65 3.19 13.07
CA GLN A 258 5.30 1.95 12.35
C GLN A 258 5.05 0.81 13.33
N LYS A 259 5.89 0.67 14.36
CA LYS A 259 5.74 -0.35 15.40
C LYS A 259 4.42 -0.21 16.14
N GLU A 260 4.02 1.03 16.45
CA GLU A 260 2.74 1.30 17.12
C GLU A 260 1.55 0.90 16.24
N ALA A 261 1.57 1.27 14.94
CA ALA A 261 0.52 0.87 14.00
C ALA A 261 0.38 -0.65 13.91
N LEU A 262 1.51 -1.37 13.79
CA LEU A 262 1.54 -2.83 13.73
C LEU A 262 1.02 -3.46 15.02
N GLN A 263 1.46 -3.00 16.19
CA GLN A 263 1.01 -3.51 17.48
C GLN A 263 -0.51 -3.36 17.67
N ARG A 264 -1.08 -2.23 17.23
CA ARG A 264 -2.53 -2.01 17.25
C ARG A 264 -3.26 -2.99 16.35
N ALA A 265 -2.78 -3.20 15.11
CA ALA A 265 -3.38 -4.15 14.18
C ALA A 265 -3.29 -5.59 14.69
N TYR A 266 -2.13 -6.02 15.15
CA TYR A 266 -1.93 -7.35 15.74
C TYR A 266 -2.80 -7.59 16.98
N SER A 267 -2.81 -6.62 17.91
CA SER A 267 -3.64 -6.72 19.12
C SER A 267 -5.12 -6.81 18.79
N MET A 268 -5.62 -6.05 17.80
CA MET A 268 -7.01 -6.11 17.37
C MET A 268 -7.34 -7.47 16.73
N ALA A 269 -6.46 -8.00 15.90
CA ALA A 269 -6.64 -9.28 15.22
C ALA A 269 -6.43 -10.49 16.14
N GLY A 270 -5.76 -10.31 17.28
CA GLY A 270 -5.38 -11.40 18.19
C GLY A 270 -4.29 -12.30 17.62
N VAL A 271 -3.38 -11.73 16.78
CA VAL A 271 -2.28 -12.45 16.13
C VAL A 271 -0.94 -11.78 16.43
N GLY A 272 0.15 -12.46 16.09
CA GLY A 272 1.52 -11.93 16.13
C GLY A 272 2.25 -12.16 14.80
N PRO A 273 3.54 -11.76 14.71
CA PRO A 273 4.32 -11.92 13.49
C PRO A 273 4.37 -13.35 12.95
N LYS A 274 4.36 -14.34 13.84
CA LYS A 274 4.44 -15.77 13.47
C LYS A 274 3.16 -16.33 12.84
N ASP A 275 2.06 -15.58 12.96
CA ASP A 275 0.76 -15.98 12.41
C ASP A 275 0.51 -15.34 11.02
N ILE A 276 1.47 -14.58 10.49
CA ILE A 276 1.38 -13.94 9.19
C ILE A 276 1.96 -14.86 8.11
N ASP A 277 1.12 -15.29 7.19
CA ASP A 277 1.50 -16.20 6.10
C ASP A 277 2.07 -15.44 4.89
N VAL A 278 1.62 -14.21 4.66
CA VAL A 278 2.05 -13.36 3.55
C VAL A 278 1.97 -11.89 3.96
N ALA A 279 2.92 -11.08 3.51
CA ALA A 279 2.95 -9.66 3.83
C ALA A 279 3.02 -8.77 2.57
N GLN A 280 2.14 -7.78 2.50
CA GLN A 280 2.14 -6.72 1.50
C GLN A 280 2.68 -5.45 2.17
N LEU A 281 3.99 -5.30 2.14
CA LEU A 281 4.72 -4.24 2.85
C LEU A 281 4.93 -3.04 1.92
N TYR A 282 4.55 -1.85 2.37
CA TYR A 282 4.70 -0.64 1.56
C TYR A 282 6.18 -0.37 1.20
N ASP A 283 6.47 -0.37 -0.09
CA ASP A 283 7.80 -0.37 -0.69
C ASP A 283 8.00 0.79 -1.68
N ASN A 284 7.77 2.02 -1.24
CA ASN A 284 8.16 3.17 -2.06
C ASN A 284 9.70 3.24 -2.28
N PHE A 285 10.47 2.61 -1.41
CA PHE A 285 11.90 2.32 -1.54
C PHE A 285 12.19 0.95 -0.92
N SER A 286 13.23 0.26 -1.39
CA SER A 286 13.65 -1.03 -0.83
C SER A 286 13.90 -0.98 0.68
N MET A 287 14.50 0.10 1.19
CA MET A 287 14.71 0.32 2.63
C MET A 287 13.40 0.31 3.43
N SER A 288 12.28 0.70 2.83
CA SER A 288 10.99 0.70 3.53
C SER A 288 10.57 -0.70 3.95
N VAL A 289 10.83 -1.70 3.11
CA VAL A 289 10.56 -3.11 3.42
C VAL A 289 11.38 -3.57 4.62
N LEU A 290 12.67 -3.20 4.67
CA LEU A 290 13.55 -3.55 5.78
C LEU A 290 13.00 -3.03 7.12
N LEU A 291 12.58 -1.76 7.15
CA LEU A 291 11.99 -1.16 8.36
C LEU A 291 10.68 -1.84 8.76
N TRP A 292 9.83 -2.20 7.79
CA TRP A 292 8.59 -2.94 8.07
C TRP A 292 8.86 -4.34 8.65
N LEU A 293 9.89 -5.04 8.18
CA LEU A 293 10.28 -6.35 8.71
C LEU A 293 10.72 -6.26 10.18
N GLU A 294 11.53 -5.26 10.54
CA GLU A 294 11.97 -5.04 11.92
C GLU A 294 10.81 -4.64 12.85
N HIS A 295 10.05 -3.61 12.45
CA HIS A 295 8.92 -3.13 13.25
C HIS A 295 7.80 -4.15 13.36
N GLY A 296 7.64 -4.99 12.34
CA GLY A 296 6.69 -6.09 12.30
C GLY A 296 7.07 -7.27 13.19
N GLY A 297 8.32 -7.30 13.67
CA GLY A 297 8.83 -8.36 14.54
C GLY A 297 9.18 -9.64 13.79
N PHE A 298 9.41 -9.56 12.47
CA PHE A 298 9.87 -10.69 11.66
C PHE A 298 11.37 -10.95 11.84
N CYS A 299 12.11 -9.92 12.25
CA CYS A 299 13.51 -9.98 12.65
C CYS A 299 13.80 -8.94 13.75
N GLY A 300 14.98 -9.00 14.35
CA GLY A 300 15.43 -8.00 15.31
C GLY A 300 15.81 -6.68 14.64
N THR A 301 15.97 -5.64 15.46
CA THR A 301 16.45 -4.33 14.99
C THR A 301 17.84 -4.44 14.38
N GLY A 302 18.03 -3.96 13.16
CA GLY A 302 19.28 -4.06 12.40
C GLY A 302 19.51 -5.41 11.71
N GLU A 303 18.57 -6.36 11.83
CA GLU A 303 18.70 -7.71 11.24
C GLU A 303 17.95 -7.88 9.92
N SER A 304 17.24 -6.86 9.47
CA SER A 304 16.43 -6.95 8.23
C SER A 304 17.28 -7.14 6.97
N GLY A 305 18.52 -6.59 6.96
CA GLY A 305 19.46 -6.80 5.86
C GLY A 305 19.76 -8.30 5.64
N PRO A 306 20.32 -9.02 6.62
CA PRO A 306 20.50 -10.47 6.56
C PRO A 306 19.20 -11.25 6.37
N PHE A 307 18.08 -10.73 6.89
CA PHE A 307 16.76 -11.41 6.76
C PHE A 307 16.30 -11.50 5.30
N VAL A 308 16.55 -10.51 4.45
CA VAL A 308 16.08 -10.55 3.06
C VAL A 308 16.94 -11.40 2.12
N GLU A 309 18.11 -11.86 2.58
CA GLU A 309 19.00 -12.70 1.79
C GLU A 309 18.49 -14.14 1.61
N GLY A 310 18.99 -14.83 0.61
CA GLY A 310 18.72 -16.26 0.39
C GLY A 310 17.29 -16.57 -0.02
N GLY A 311 16.53 -15.60 -0.50
CA GLY A 311 15.16 -15.79 -0.98
C GLY A 311 14.10 -15.92 0.12
N ARG A 312 14.40 -15.56 1.37
CA ARG A 312 13.47 -15.69 2.51
C ARG A 312 12.17 -14.90 2.34
N ILE A 313 12.21 -13.79 1.60
CA ILE A 313 11.02 -12.97 1.29
C ILE A 313 10.37 -13.29 -0.06
N GLN A 314 10.86 -14.30 -0.76
CA GLN A 314 10.30 -14.75 -2.04
C GLN A 314 9.19 -15.79 -1.83
N LEU A 315 8.40 -16.05 -2.89
CA LEU A 315 7.44 -17.16 -2.89
C LEU A 315 8.16 -18.48 -2.57
N GLY A 316 7.62 -19.23 -1.61
CA GLY A 316 8.24 -20.43 -1.06
C GLY A 316 9.31 -20.19 0.00
N GLY A 317 9.65 -18.93 0.31
CA GLY A 317 10.51 -18.53 1.42
C GLY A 317 9.76 -18.46 2.76
N GLU A 318 10.45 -17.97 3.77
CA GLU A 318 9.95 -17.90 5.16
C GLU A 318 8.74 -16.94 5.30
N LEU A 319 8.80 -15.78 4.65
CA LEU A 319 7.74 -14.78 4.62
C LEU A 319 7.64 -14.20 3.20
N PRO A 320 6.74 -14.66 2.34
CA PRO A 320 6.53 -14.04 1.04
C PRO A 320 6.08 -12.58 1.16
N VAL A 321 6.84 -11.65 0.57
CA VAL A 321 6.60 -10.20 0.64
C VAL A 321 6.28 -9.65 -0.75
N ASN A 322 5.21 -8.84 -0.86
CA ASN A 322 4.84 -8.11 -2.09
C ASN A 322 4.70 -9.05 -3.31
N THR A 323 3.86 -10.05 -3.16
CA THR A 323 3.69 -11.16 -4.11
C THR A 323 3.20 -10.76 -5.50
N ALA A 324 2.66 -9.55 -5.68
CA ALA A 324 2.32 -8.99 -7.00
C ALA A 324 3.46 -8.18 -7.64
N GLY A 325 4.54 -7.90 -6.89
CA GLY A 325 5.66 -7.08 -7.33
C GLY A 325 5.78 -5.73 -6.63
N GLY A 326 4.80 -5.34 -5.84
CA GLY A 326 4.79 -4.12 -5.04
C GLY A 326 4.90 -2.82 -5.85
N ASN A 327 5.15 -1.72 -5.17
CA ASN A 327 5.38 -0.42 -5.82
C ASN A 327 6.67 -0.39 -6.65
N LEU A 328 7.63 -1.28 -6.35
CA LEU A 328 8.90 -1.36 -7.07
C LEU A 328 8.77 -1.99 -8.45
N SER A 329 7.77 -2.85 -8.69
CA SER A 329 7.69 -3.59 -9.95
C SER A 329 6.27 -3.75 -10.50
N GLU A 330 5.22 -3.89 -9.65
CA GLU A 330 3.85 -3.97 -10.12
C GLU A 330 3.37 -2.62 -10.64
N SER A 331 3.19 -1.66 -9.76
CA SER A 331 2.81 -0.27 -10.10
C SER A 331 2.79 0.59 -8.85
N TYR A 332 3.09 1.87 -8.97
CA TYR A 332 2.95 2.80 -7.86
C TYR A 332 1.56 3.45 -7.85
N MET A 333 0.70 2.89 -7.02
CA MET A 333 -0.65 3.39 -6.74
C MET A 333 -0.81 3.69 -5.25
N GLU A 334 0.18 4.38 -4.65
CA GLU A 334 0.15 4.80 -3.24
C GLU A 334 -0.18 3.65 -2.26
N GLY A 335 0.26 2.41 -2.59
CA GLY A 335 0.02 1.22 -1.75
C GLY A 335 -1.37 0.58 -1.90
N TRP A 336 -2.26 1.10 -2.73
CA TRP A 336 -3.59 0.50 -2.93
C TRP A 336 -3.55 -0.89 -3.54
N LEU A 337 -2.58 -1.16 -4.42
CA LEU A 337 -2.42 -2.50 -5.02
C LEU A 337 -1.96 -3.54 -4.00
N HIS A 338 -1.26 -3.15 -2.95
CA HIS A 338 -0.95 -4.04 -1.82
C HIS A 338 -2.23 -4.55 -1.14
N ILE A 339 -3.25 -3.68 -1.02
CA ILE A 339 -4.55 -4.07 -0.48
C ILE A 339 -5.24 -5.05 -1.42
N VAL A 340 -5.23 -4.76 -2.73
CA VAL A 340 -5.83 -5.64 -3.76
C VAL A 340 -5.16 -7.02 -3.76
N GLU A 341 -3.83 -7.07 -3.73
CA GLU A 341 -3.10 -8.34 -3.68
C GLU A 341 -3.36 -9.09 -2.38
N GLY A 342 -3.36 -8.41 -1.23
CA GLY A 342 -3.71 -9.02 0.06
C GLY A 342 -5.09 -9.67 0.04
N VAL A 343 -6.08 -9.00 -0.54
CA VAL A 343 -7.44 -9.55 -0.72
C VAL A 343 -7.43 -10.76 -1.66
N ARG A 344 -6.72 -10.69 -2.79
CA ARG A 344 -6.61 -11.79 -3.74
C ARG A 344 -5.92 -13.02 -3.13
N GLN A 345 -4.87 -12.81 -2.31
CA GLN A 345 -4.20 -13.88 -1.57
C GLN A 345 -5.17 -14.59 -0.61
N MET A 346 -5.95 -13.84 0.15
CA MET A 346 -6.94 -14.41 1.09
C MET A 346 -8.10 -15.12 0.39
N ARG A 347 -8.36 -14.82 -0.89
CA ARG A 347 -9.36 -15.49 -1.72
C ARG A 347 -8.83 -16.71 -2.48
N GLY A 348 -7.52 -16.99 -2.44
CA GLY A 348 -6.90 -18.03 -3.27
C GLY A 348 -6.89 -17.67 -4.78
N ALA A 349 -6.90 -16.38 -5.13
CA ALA A 349 -7.11 -15.89 -6.49
C ALA A 349 -5.84 -15.32 -7.17
N CYS A 350 -4.64 -15.63 -6.67
CA CYS A 350 -3.39 -15.10 -7.20
C CYS A 350 -2.72 -15.99 -8.27
N GLY A 351 -3.29 -17.16 -8.60
CA GLY A 351 -2.71 -18.08 -9.58
C GLY A 351 -1.28 -18.47 -9.21
N PRO A 352 -0.28 -18.28 -10.11
CA PRO A 352 1.10 -18.71 -9.82
C PRO A 352 1.78 -17.95 -8.68
N ARG A 353 1.18 -16.84 -8.21
CA ARG A 353 1.66 -16.04 -7.08
C ARG A 353 1.00 -16.44 -5.75
N GLN A 354 0.06 -17.37 -5.77
CA GLN A 354 -0.65 -17.79 -4.58
C GLN A 354 0.31 -18.39 -3.55
N VAL A 355 0.28 -17.86 -2.34
CA VAL A 355 0.91 -18.51 -1.19
C VAL A 355 -0.02 -19.61 -0.72
N GLU A 356 0.44 -20.86 -0.84
CA GLU A 356 -0.36 -22.02 -0.51
C GLU A 356 -0.70 -22.07 0.98
N GLY A 357 -1.97 -22.27 1.30
CA GLY A 357 -2.45 -22.35 2.69
C GLY A 357 -2.51 -21.03 3.42
N ALA A 358 -2.24 -19.90 2.77
CA ALA A 358 -2.30 -18.58 3.41
C ALA A 358 -3.71 -18.22 3.89
N ASN A 359 -3.83 -17.90 5.17
CA ASN A 359 -5.08 -17.50 5.83
C ASN A 359 -4.99 -16.12 6.47
N THR A 360 -3.78 -15.60 6.67
CA THR A 360 -3.53 -14.31 7.33
C THR A 360 -2.54 -13.48 6.53
N CYS A 361 -2.97 -12.30 6.09
CA CYS A 361 -2.15 -11.37 5.35
C CYS A 361 -1.98 -10.06 6.11
N LEU A 362 -0.73 -9.61 6.25
CA LEU A 362 -0.43 -8.26 6.71
C LEU A 362 -0.33 -7.32 5.52
N VAL A 363 -1.04 -6.19 5.56
CA VAL A 363 -0.92 -5.11 4.58
C VAL A 363 -0.50 -3.84 5.31
N THR A 364 0.50 -3.13 4.80
CA THR A 364 0.99 -1.89 5.40
C THR A 364 0.93 -0.71 4.44
N GLY A 365 0.84 0.49 4.99
CA GLY A 365 0.91 1.74 4.26
C GLY A 365 1.74 2.79 4.98
N ARG A 366 2.44 3.64 4.23
CA ARG A 366 3.24 4.75 4.76
C ARG A 366 3.15 5.96 3.86
N GLY A 367 2.96 7.11 4.45
CA GLY A 367 2.83 8.34 3.69
C GLY A 367 3.47 9.56 4.36
N MET A 368 3.30 10.70 3.71
CA MET A 368 3.74 12.00 4.19
C MET A 368 5.21 12.02 4.64
N THR A 369 6.07 11.41 3.84
CA THR A 369 7.51 11.37 4.09
C THR A 369 7.84 10.94 5.53
N LEU A 370 7.47 9.71 5.89
CA LEU A 370 7.73 9.07 7.20
C LEU A 370 6.82 9.54 8.36
N ASN A 371 5.78 10.33 8.12
CA ASN A 371 4.95 10.86 9.21
C ASN A 371 3.71 10.03 9.53
N CYS A 372 3.28 9.18 8.62
CA CYS A 372 2.04 8.41 8.71
C CYS A 372 2.32 6.93 8.45
N SER A 373 1.79 6.07 9.27
CA SER A 373 1.87 4.61 9.11
C SER A 373 0.54 3.97 9.43
N ASN A 374 0.17 2.95 8.67
CA ASN A 374 -0.94 2.08 9.00
C ASN A 374 -0.60 0.61 8.72
N ALA A 375 -1.31 -0.26 9.39
CA ALA A 375 -1.23 -1.69 9.23
C ALA A 375 -2.65 -2.29 9.27
N MET A 376 -2.89 -3.29 8.45
CA MET A 376 -4.14 -4.02 8.38
C MET A 376 -3.84 -5.51 8.33
N VAL A 377 -4.54 -6.28 9.16
CA VAL A 377 -4.52 -7.74 9.12
C VAL A 377 -5.79 -8.20 8.44
N LEU A 378 -5.64 -8.89 7.31
CA LEU A 378 -6.71 -9.54 6.57
C LEU A 378 -6.71 -11.03 6.89
N GLN A 379 -7.90 -11.62 7.02
CA GLN A 379 -8.07 -13.06 7.21
C GLN A 379 -9.08 -13.62 6.23
N ALA A 380 -8.79 -14.83 5.72
CA ALA A 380 -9.75 -15.63 4.98
C ALA A 380 -10.96 -15.97 5.86
N GLY A 381 -12.18 -15.87 5.29
CA GLY A 381 -13.44 -15.99 6.02
C GLY A 381 -14.04 -17.37 6.06
#